data_feecf1650292333b8432423b08dad0cb
#
_entry.id   feecf1650292333b8432423b08dad0cb
#
_cell.length_a   1.000
_cell.length_b   1.000
_cell.length_c   1.000
_cell.angle_alpha   90.00
_cell.angle_beta   90.00
_cell.angle_gamma   90.00
#
_symmetry.space_group_name_H-M   'P 1'
#
loop_
_entity.id
_entity.type
_entity.pdbx_description
1 polymer ?
#
loop_
_entity_poly.entity_id
_entity_poly.type
_entity_poly.pdbx_seq_one_letter_code
_entity_poly.pdbx_strand_id
1 'polypeptide(L)'
;SSTATRLTEKGFDQFFRVCFLDDRQALFAVMAMKDVLGAQKIGILHDNSTYAKGLADWTKVYAEEAGLEVAFFDAINPDDQDFTPILTNIGNAGLDAVYFTGYHAQGGLLLRQTAELGLDIQWMMGNASNNPEMIEIAGVDAAAGTFITTEPLPQDLEYPEAVEFVEAFTEAYGEPPASVWWLLAAEAFNVIAYTIQETGSTDTEVLAAYLHEDFKDYPGLSGPVIGFDEKGDRLGTIHALYQISEEGVITYYPEQPQPQAEE
;
A
#
# COMPACT_ATOMS: atom_id res chain seq x y z
N SER A 1 -5.16 -7.40 -5.22
CA SER A 1 -5.57 -7.61 -3.85
C SER A 1 -6.67 -6.62 -3.46
N SER A 2 -7.33 -6.86 -2.34
CA SER A 2 -8.59 -6.23 -1.97
C SER A 2 -8.46 -5.58 -0.59
N THR A 3 -7.77 -4.44 -0.53
CA THR A 3 -7.38 -3.75 0.70
C THR A 3 -8.50 -2.87 1.31
N ALA A 4 -9.52 -2.50 0.52
CA ALA A 4 -10.60 -1.64 0.98
C ALA A 4 -11.38 -2.24 2.16
N THR A 5 -11.43 -1.54 3.30
CA THR A 5 -12.05 -1.98 4.57
C THR A 5 -13.50 -2.42 4.41
N ARG A 6 -14.28 -1.71 3.60
CA ARG A 6 -15.71 -1.97 3.36
C ARG A 6 -16.03 -3.34 2.73
N LEU A 7 -15.05 -4.09 2.22
CA LEU A 7 -15.31 -5.38 1.59
C LEU A 7 -15.74 -6.43 2.60
N THR A 8 -15.13 -6.44 3.78
CA THR A 8 -15.46 -7.33 4.89
C THR A 8 -16.63 -6.84 5.73
N GLU A 9 -16.99 -5.55 5.61
CA GLU A 9 -18.22 -5.02 6.24
C GLU A 9 -19.53 -5.53 5.62
N LYS A 10 -19.45 -6.24 4.48
CA LYS A 10 -20.62 -6.83 3.82
C LYS A 10 -21.14 -8.09 4.50
N GLY A 11 -20.41 -8.64 5.47
CA GLY A 11 -20.81 -9.82 6.24
C GLY A 11 -20.83 -11.11 5.42
N PHE A 12 -19.88 -11.30 4.53
CA PHE A 12 -19.70 -12.57 3.81
C PHE A 12 -18.77 -13.49 4.62
N ASP A 13 -19.30 -14.53 5.21
CA ASP A 13 -18.57 -15.48 6.05
C ASP A 13 -17.43 -16.23 5.32
N GLN A 14 -17.46 -16.25 3.99
CA GLN A 14 -16.47 -16.93 3.16
C GLN A 14 -15.46 -15.98 2.51
N PHE A 15 -15.44 -14.71 2.93
CA PHE A 15 -14.47 -13.73 2.43
C PHE A 15 -13.33 -13.56 3.43
N PHE A 16 -12.13 -13.92 3.02
CA PHE A 16 -10.89 -13.74 3.78
C PHE A 16 -9.87 -12.96 2.95
N ARG A 17 -9.00 -12.20 3.60
CA ARG A 17 -7.90 -11.51 2.91
C ARG A 17 -6.58 -11.69 3.65
N VAL A 18 -5.53 -11.98 2.90
CA VAL A 18 -4.15 -12.04 3.41
C VAL A 18 -3.39 -10.72 3.28
N CYS A 19 -3.92 -9.76 2.50
CA CYS A 19 -3.39 -8.40 2.41
C CYS A 19 -3.85 -7.55 3.59
N PHE A 20 -3.14 -6.47 3.84
CA PHE A 20 -3.48 -5.53 4.90
C PHE A 20 -4.51 -4.50 4.45
N LEU A 21 -5.14 -3.82 5.40
CA LEU A 21 -6.25 -2.91 5.20
C LEU A 21 -5.80 -1.48 4.86
N ASP A 22 -6.60 -0.77 4.06
CA ASP A 22 -6.35 0.63 3.69
C ASP A 22 -6.30 1.57 4.89
N ASP A 23 -7.08 1.33 5.95
CA ASP A 23 -7.05 2.14 7.17
C ASP A 23 -5.69 2.04 7.88
N ARG A 24 -5.08 0.85 7.92
CA ARG A 24 -3.75 0.64 8.49
C ARG A 24 -2.66 1.31 7.65
N GLN A 25 -2.78 1.25 6.32
CA GLN A 25 -1.89 1.97 5.43
C GLN A 25 -2.03 3.49 5.59
N ALA A 26 -3.27 3.99 5.72
CA ALA A 26 -3.54 5.41 5.95
C ALA A 26 -2.89 5.92 7.23
N LEU A 27 -3.05 5.18 8.34
CA LEU A 27 -2.41 5.51 9.60
C LEU A 27 -0.89 5.55 9.45
N PHE A 28 -0.30 4.54 8.82
CA PHE A 28 1.15 4.48 8.57
C PHE A 28 1.62 5.67 7.71
N ALA A 29 0.89 6.02 6.64
CA ALA A 29 1.20 7.17 5.78
C ALA A 29 1.16 8.50 6.54
N VAL A 30 0.17 8.69 7.41
CA VAL A 30 0.08 9.87 8.26
C VAL A 30 1.26 9.97 9.22
N MET A 31 1.66 8.86 9.84
CA MET A 31 2.84 8.82 10.71
C MET A 31 4.11 9.13 9.91
N ALA A 32 4.26 8.58 8.69
CA ALA A 32 5.40 8.88 7.83
C ALA A 32 5.45 10.36 7.45
N MET A 33 4.33 10.96 7.05
CA MET A 33 4.28 12.39 6.74
C MET A 33 4.63 13.26 7.95
N LYS A 34 4.11 12.92 9.13
CA LYS A 34 4.32 13.69 10.34
C LYS A 34 5.73 13.51 10.93
N ASP A 35 6.14 12.27 11.16
CA ASP A 35 7.31 11.94 11.97
C ASP A 35 8.60 11.88 11.14
N VAL A 36 8.51 11.45 9.86
CA VAL A 36 9.66 11.34 8.96
C VAL A 36 9.83 12.59 8.11
N LEU A 37 8.73 13.09 7.49
CA LEU A 37 8.81 14.30 6.65
C LEU A 37 8.66 15.60 7.47
N GLY A 38 8.24 15.55 8.73
CA GLY A 38 8.00 16.73 9.56
C GLY A 38 6.84 17.60 9.07
N ALA A 39 5.93 17.04 8.26
CA ALA A 39 4.82 17.77 7.68
C ALA A 39 3.84 18.26 8.76
N GLN A 40 3.29 19.45 8.56
CA GLN A 40 2.22 20.03 9.37
C GLN A 40 0.96 20.30 8.53
N LYS A 41 1.16 20.62 7.26
CA LYS A 41 0.12 20.98 6.31
C LYS A 41 0.21 20.10 5.07
N ILE A 42 -0.79 19.26 4.84
CA ILE A 42 -0.77 18.25 3.79
C ILE A 42 -1.88 18.42 2.76
N GLY A 43 -1.63 17.85 1.59
CA GLY A 43 -2.64 17.59 0.57
C GLY A 43 -2.91 16.09 0.43
N ILE A 44 -4.14 15.74 0.09
CA ILE A 44 -4.54 14.37 -0.26
C ILE A 44 -5.21 14.43 -1.62
N LEU A 45 -4.73 13.60 -2.55
CA LEU A 45 -5.23 13.51 -3.91
C LEU A 45 -5.57 12.07 -4.25
N HIS A 46 -6.74 11.82 -4.85
CA HIS A 46 -7.17 10.48 -5.25
C HIS A 46 -7.72 10.45 -6.68
N ASP A 47 -7.93 9.26 -7.26
CA ASP A 47 -8.42 9.08 -8.62
C ASP A 47 -9.92 8.72 -8.72
N ASN A 48 -10.70 8.96 -7.68
CA ASN A 48 -12.11 8.60 -7.57
C ASN A 48 -12.42 7.09 -7.62
N SER A 49 -11.42 6.21 -7.79
CA SER A 49 -11.67 4.78 -7.64
C SER A 49 -12.11 4.47 -6.21
N THR A 50 -12.81 3.36 -6.07
CA THR A 50 -13.24 2.87 -4.76
C THR A 50 -12.11 2.69 -3.76
N TYR A 51 -10.98 2.16 -4.25
CA TYR A 51 -9.76 1.98 -3.48
C TYR A 51 -9.17 3.33 -3.08
N ALA A 52 -8.79 4.15 -4.07
CA ALA A 52 -8.09 5.41 -3.82
C ALA A 52 -8.87 6.36 -2.92
N LYS A 53 -10.19 6.47 -3.15
CA LYS A 53 -11.05 7.29 -2.30
C LYS A 53 -11.14 6.74 -0.88
N GLY A 54 -11.22 5.44 -0.70
CA GLY A 54 -11.26 4.81 0.63
C GLY A 54 -9.99 5.10 1.43
N LEU A 55 -8.82 4.90 0.80
CA LEU A 55 -7.53 5.21 1.41
C LEU A 55 -7.39 6.71 1.72
N ALA A 56 -7.83 7.59 0.80
CA ALA A 56 -7.83 9.05 1.01
C ALA A 56 -8.72 9.48 2.18
N ASP A 57 -9.93 8.93 2.28
CA ASP A 57 -10.87 9.23 3.35
C ASP A 57 -10.29 8.84 4.73
N TRP A 58 -9.67 7.64 4.86
CA TRP A 58 -8.99 7.21 6.08
C TRP A 58 -7.76 8.07 6.39
N THR A 59 -6.97 8.41 5.37
CA THR A 59 -5.82 9.31 5.54
C THR A 59 -6.25 10.65 6.12
N LYS A 60 -7.35 11.21 5.62
CA LYS A 60 -7.88 12.47 6.15
C LYS A 60 -8.28 12.37 7.62
N VAL A 61 -8.99 11.31 8.00
CA VAL A 61 -9.39 11.07 9.40
C VAL A 61 -8.18 11.02 10.31
N TYR A 62 -7.21 10.17 10.00
CA TYR A 62 -6.02 10.01 10.84
C TYR A 62 -5.11 11.25 10.83
N ALA A 63 -5.03 11.99 9.72
CA ALA A 63 -4.27 13.23 9.65
C ALA A 63 -4.86 14.29 10.61
N GLU A 64 -6.18 14.46 10.60
CA GLU A 64 -6.89 15.37 11.49
C GLU A 64 -6.73 14.95 12.97
N GLU A 65 -6.83 13.65 13.28
CA GLU A 65 -6.60 13.08 14.63
C GLU A 65 -5.15 13.28 15.09
N ALA A 66 -4.17 13.16 14.18
CA ALA A 66 -2.76 13.40 14.46
C ALA A 66 -2.39 14.89 14.56
N GLY A 67 -3.35 15.80 14.28
CA GLY A 67 -3.16 17.24 14.34
C GLY A 67 -2.49 17.86 13.10
N LEU A 68 -2.49 17.15 11.96
CA LEU A 68 -2.08 17.72 10.67
C LEU A 68 -3.20 18.54 10.06
N GLU A 69 -2.85 19.67 9.42
CA GLU A 69 -3.80 20.45 8.62
C GLU A 69 -3.97 19.79 7.24
N VAL A 70 -5.16 19.27 6.95
CA VAL A 70 -5.51 18.80 5.60
C VAL A 70 -6.03 20.01 4.79
N ALA A 71 -5.12 20.75 4.17
CA ALA A 71 -5.44 21.98 3.46
C ALA A 71 -5.87 21.77 2.00
N PHE A 72 -5.68 20.59 1.47
CA PHE A 72 -6.09 20.21 0.12
C PHE A 72 -6.64 18.78 0.16
N PHE A 73 -7.84 18.58 -0.39
CA PHE A 73 -8.45 17.27 -0.56
C PHE A 73 -9.28 17.29 -1.83
N ASP A 74 -8.82 16.59 -2.87
CA ASP A 74 -9.48 16.62 -4.18
C ASP A 74 -9.22 15.32 -4.95
N ALA A 75 -9.81 15.22 -6.13
CA ALA A 75 -9.72 14.07 -7.00
C ALA A 75 -9.33 14.44 -8.43
N ILE A 76 -8.59 13.53 -9.06
CA ILE A 76 -8.40 13.54 -10.52
C ILE A 76 -9.41 12.61 -11.19
N ASN A 77 -9.68 12.85 -12.47
CA ASN A 77 -10.31 11.85 -13.31
C ASN A 77 -9.20 10.95 -13.91
N PRO A 78 -9.24 9.63 -13.68
CA PRO A 78 -8.19 8.73 -14.15
C PRO A 78 -8.05 8.65 -15.68
N ASP A 79 -9.07 9.09 -16.42
CA ASP A 79 -9.04 9.16 -17.89
C ASP A 79 -8.36 10.42 -18.43
N ASP A 80 -8.10 11.41 -17.57
CA ASP A 80 -7.44 12.65 -17.95
C ASP A 80 -5.92 12.42 -18.15
N GLN A 81 -5.37 13.18 -19.10
CA GLN A 81 -3.93 13.18 -19.42
C GLN A 81 -3.23 14.48 -19.04
N ASP A 82 -3.99 15.51 -18.68
CA ASP A 82 -3.50 16.82 -18.27
C ASP A 82 -3.98 17.16 -16.86
N PHE A 83 -3.04 17.17 -15.94
CA PHE A 83 -3.24 17.49 -14.52
C PHE A 83 -2.72 18.89 -14.16
N THR A 84 -2.32 19.71 -15.15
CA THR A 84 -1.81 21.07 -14.94
C THR A 84 -2.72 21.94 -14.04
N PRO A 85 -4.05 21.94 -14.20
CA PRO A 85 -4.90 22.77 -13.36
C PRO A 85 -4.85 22.40 -11.87
N ILE A 86 -4.93 21.10 -11.57
CA ILE A 86 -4.91 20.64 -10.17
C ILE A 86 -3.51 20.78 -9.56
N LEU A 87 -2.45 20.50 -10.32
CA LEU A 87 -1.06 20.69 -9.89
C LEU A 87 -0.76 22.17 -9.57
N THR A 88 -1.29 23.09 -10.38
CA THR A 88 -1.18 24.53 -10.10
C THR A 88 -1.85 24.91 -8.79
N ASN A 89 -3.01 24.33 -8.48
CA ASN A 89 -3.71 24.56 -7.23
C ASN A 89 -2.91 24.00 -6.04
N ILE A 90 -2.37 22.80 -6.17
CA ILE A 90 -1.51 22.15 -5.17
C ILE A 90 -0.26 22.99 -4.92
N GLY A 91 0.44 23.43 -5.97
CA GLY A 91 1.65 24.24 -5.85
C GLY A 91 1.41 25.59 -5.14
N ASN A 92 0.20 26.18 -5.29
CA ASN A 92 -0.17 27.42 -4.62
C ASN A 92 -0.70 27.22 -3.18
N ALA A 93 -0.98 26.00 -2.75
CA ALA A 93 -1.58 25.73 -1.43
C ALA A 93 -0.58 25.79 -0.27
N GLY A 94 0.74 25.78 -0.56
CA GLY A 94 1.81 25.84 0.44
C GLY A 94 1.77 24.61 1.35
N LEU A 95 1.77 23.43 0.75
CA LEU A 95 1.72 22.14 1.43
C LEU A 95 3.14 21.64 1.69
N ASP A 96 3.33 20.95 2.80
CA ASP A 96 4.60 20.30 3.16
C ASP A 96 4.75 18.95 2.44
N ALA A 97 3.65 18.25 2.22
CA ALA A 97 3.60 17.00 1.46
C ALA A 97 2.22 16.78 0.82
N VAL A 98 2.19 16.00 -0.25
CA VAL A 98 0.96 15.55 -0.91
C VAL A 98 0.93 14.03 -0.98
N TYR A 99 -0.11 13.41 -0.43
CA TYR A 99 -0.34 11.98 -0.52
C TYR A 99 -1.29 11.66 -1.67
N PHE A 100 -0.79 10.95 -2.68
CA PHE A 100 -1.60 10.44 -3.77
C PHE A 100 -1.94 8.97 -3.54
N THR A 101 -3.22 8.68 -3.49
CA THR A 101 -3.73 7.34 -3.16
C THR A 101 -4.18 6.54 -4.39
N GLY A 102 -3.97 7.06 -5.60
CA GLY A 102 -4.33 6.40 -6.86
C GLY A 102 -3.29 5.43 -7.39
N TYR A 103 -3.42 5.09 -8.66
CA TYR A 103 -2.58 4.07 -9.30
C TYR A 103 -1.35 4.66 -9.98
N HIS A 104 -0.38 3.78 -10.28
CA HIS A 104 0.94 4.12 -10.82
C HIS A 104 0.89 4.92 -12.13
N ALA A 105 -0.06 4.64 -13.04
CA ALA A 105 -0.16 5.33 -14.32
C ALA A 105 -0.41 6.83 -14.13
N GLN A 106 -1.39 7.20 -13.31
CA GLN A 106 -1.69 8.60 -12.97
C GLN A 106 -0.59 9.18 -12.07
N GLY A 107 -0.05 8.39 -11.14
CA GLY A 107 1.10 8.80 -10.32
C GLY A 107 2.29 9.24 -11.17
N GLY A 108 2.67 8.47 -12.18
CA GLY A 108 3.74 8.81 -13.11
C GLY A 108 3.48 10.10 -13.90
N LEU A 109 2.22 10.30 -14.36
CA LEU A 109 1.83 11.54 -15.05
C LEU A 109 1.88 12.76 -14.13
N LEU A 110 1.43 12.62 -12.87
CA LEU A 110 1.49 13.67 -11.86
C LEU A 110 2.93 14.10 -11.58
N LEU A 111 3.83 13.15 -11.38
CA LEU A 111 5.26 13.41 -11.14
C LEU A 111 5.90 14.13 -12.33
N ARG A 112 5.69 13.63 -13.55
CA ARG A 112 6.22 14.25 -14.77
C ARG A 112 5.74 15.68 -14.94
N GLN A 113 4.44 15.93 -14.83
CA GLN A 113 3.87 17.26 -15.02
C GLN A 113 4.24 18.20 -13.88
N THR A 114 4.44 17.72 -12.66
CA THR A 114 5.00 18.50 -11.55
C THR A 114 6.38 19.05 -11.92
N ALA A 115 7.26 18.19 -12.46
CA ALA A 115 8.58 18.58 -12.90
C ALA A 115 8.55 19.54 -14.10
N GLU A 116 7.70 19.27 -15.11
CA GLU A 116 7.50 20.13 -16.29
C GLU A 116 7.02 21.54 -15.90
N LEU A 117 6.21 21.65 -14.86
CA LEU A 117 5.73 22.94 -14.34
C LEU A 117 6.73 23.61 -13.38
N GLY A 118 7.82 22.95 -13.02
CA GLY A 118 8.81 23.44 -12.07
C GLY A 118 8.25 23.65 -10.67
N LEU A 119 7.29 22.82 -10.25
CA LEU A 119 6.69 22.86 -8.92
C LEU A 119 7.52 22.06 -7.94
N ASP A 120 7.70 22.62 -6.75
CA ASP A 120 8.35 21.94 -5.63
C ASP A 120 7.27 21.31 -4.73
N ILE A 121 6.99 20.02 -4.95
CA ILE A 121 5.98 19.26 -4.22
C ILE A 121 6.62 18.00 -3.70
N GLN A 122 6.62 17.82 -2.37
CA GLN A 122 7.00 16.55 -1.77
C GLN A 122 5.88 15.53 -1.94
N TRP A 123 6.09 14.59 -2.84
CA TRP A 123 5.13 13.52 -3.10
C TRP A 123 5.34 12.31 -2.19
N MET A 124 4.22 11.78 -1.71
CA MET A 124 4.09 10.44 -1.14
C MET A 124 2.98 9.69 -1.89
N MET A 125 3.21 8.42 -2.19
CA MET A 125 2.28 7.58 -2.97
C MET A 125 1.81 6.39 -2.15
N GLY A 126 0.58 5.92 -2.42
CA GLY A 126 0.05 4.68 -1.88
C GLY A 126 0.62 3.44 -2.58
N ASN A 127 0.32 2.26 -2.03
CA ASN A 127 0.86 0.97 -2.50
C ASN A 127 0.47 0.60 -3.95
N ALA A 128 -0.65 1.11 -4.46
CA ALA A 128 -1.03 0.90 -5.88
C ALA A 128 -0.14 1.68 -6.86
N SER A 129 0.66 2.62 -6.38
CA SER A 129 1.69 3.32 -7.14
C SER A 129 3.06 2.63 -7.09
N ASN A 130 3.23 1.59 -6.26
CA ASN A 130 4.45 0.81 -6.18
C ASN A 130 4.60 -0.11 -7.42
N ASN A 131 5.03 0.49 -8.51
CA ASN A 131 5.24 -0.18 -9.79
C ASN A 131 6.36 0.54 -10.56
N PRO A 132 7.37 -0.17 -11.09
CA PRO A 132 8.43 0.42 -11.91
C PRO A 132 7.91 1.24 -13.09
N GLU A 133 6.76 0.88 -13.68
CA GLU A 133 6.12 1.62 -14.77
C GLU A 133 5.80 3.08 -14.38
N MET A 134 5.53 3.37 -13.09
CA MET A 134 5.36 4.74 -12.62
C MET A 134 6.60 5.60 -12.92
N ILE A 135 7.79 5.03 -12.68
CA ILE A 135 9.07 5.70 -12.91
C ILE A 135 9.33 5.87 -14.41
N GLU A 136 8.98 4.85 -15.21
CA GLU A 136 9.09 4.94 -16.68
C GLU A 136 8.21 6.07 -17.26
N ILE A 137 6.98 6.22 -16.74
CA ILE A 137 6.05 7.29 -17.16
C ILE A 137 6.53 8.66 -16.71
N ALA A 138 7.01 8.76 -15.47
CA ALA A 138 7.46 10.01 -14.88
C ALA A 138 8.79 10.50 -15.49
N GLY A 139 9.70 9.60 -15.77
CA GLY A 139 11.13 9.81 -15.92
C GLY A 139 11.83 9.79 -14.56
N VAL A 140 13.06 9.28 -14.54
CA VAL A 140 13.84 9.08 -13.30
C VAL A 140 13.99 10.37 -12.49
N ASP A 141 14.39 11.46 -13.16
CA ASP A 141 14.60 12.75 -12.51
C ASP A 141 13.34 13.32 -11.84
N ALA A 142 12.17 13.09 -12.45
CA ALA A 142 10.89 13.57 -11.91
C ALA A 142 10.34 12.64 -10.79
N ALA A 143 10.73 11.38 -10.79
CA ALA A 143 10.31 10.41 -9.80
C ALA A 143 11.20 10.39 -8.55
N ALA A 144 12.46 10.77 -8.67
CA ALA A 144 13.43 10.76 -7.57
C ALA A 144 12.93 11.57 -6.37
N GLY A 145 13.16 11.02 -5.17
CA GLY A 145 12.71 11.66 -3.91
C GLY A 145 11.24 11.40 -3.55
N THR A 146 10.45 10.80 -4.43
CA THR A 146 9.07 10.41 -4.13
C THR A 146 9.05 9.28 -3.09
N PHE A 147 8.23 9.43 -2.05
CA PHE A 147 8.00 8.38 -1.06
C PHE A 147 6.85 7.45 -1.47
N ILE A 148 6.91 6.20 -1.03
CA ILE A 148 5.86 5.21 -1.27
C ILE A 148 5.60 4.46 0.05
N THR A 149 4.33 4.41 0.46
CA THR A 149 3.88 3.56 1.56
C THR A 149 3.31 2.26 0.99
N THR A 150 3.86 1.14 1.39
CA THR A 150 3.45 -0.18 0.89
C THR A 150 3.78 -1.25 1.91
N GLU A 151 3.32 -2.46 1.68
CA GLU A 151 3.87 -3.65 2.34
C GLU A 151 5.35 -3.82 1.96
N PRO A 152 6.19 -4.42 2.81
CA PRO A 152 7.58 -4.67 2.46
C PRO A 152 7.70 -5.44 1.14
N LEU A 153 8.66 -5.01 0.31
CA LEU A 153 8.92 -5.71 -0.96
C LEU A 153 9.47 -7.12 -0.70
N PRO A 154 9.21 -8.08 -1.59
CA PRO A 154 9.62 -9.47 -1.38
C PRO A 154 11.10 -9.64 -1.03
N GLN A 155 11.98 -8.85 -1.66
CA GLN A 155 13.43 -8.90 -1.42
C GLN A 155 13.86 -8.32 -0.06
N ASP A 156 12.99 -7.57 0.62
CA ASP A 156 13.27 -6.94 1.92
C ASP A 156 12.70 -7.76 3.09
N LEU A 157 12.05 -8.89 2.78
CA LEU A 157 11.53 -9.80 3.77
C LEU A 157 12.58 -10.84 4.16
N GLU A 158 12.83 -10.96 5.47
CA GLU A 158 13.82 -11.90 6.03
C GLU A 158 13.20 -13.22 6.54
N TYR A 159 11.89 -13.42 6.34
CA TYR A 159 11.22 -14.65 6.71
C TYR A 159 11.70 -15.82 5.83
N PRO A 160 12.01 -16.99 6.40
CA PRO A 160 12.50 -18.13 5.63
C PRO A 160 11.61 -18.49 4.43
N GLU A 161 10.29 -18.45 4.63
CA GLU A 161 9.28 -18.75 3.61
C GLU A 161 9.29 -17.71 2.48
N ALA A 162 9.52 -16.43 2.80
CA ALA A 162 9.65 -15.37 1.80
C ALA A 162 10.93 -15.54 0.97
N VAL A 163 12.04 -15.82 1.63
CA VAL A 163 13.35 -16.05 0.97
C VAL A 163 13.25 -17.23 0.00
N GLU A 164 12.71 -18.37 0.46
CA GLU A 164 12.50 -19.55 -0.38
C GLU A 164 11.60 -19.24 -1.59
N PHE A 165 10.53 -18.50 -1.37
CA PHE A 165 9.62 -18.09 -2.46
C PHE A 165 10.34 -17.22 -3.49
N VAL A 166 11.10 -16.20 -3.06
CA VAL A 166 11.83 -15.29 -3.95
C VAL A 166 12.89 -16.06 -4.76
N GLU A 167 13.62 -16.98 -4.13
CA GLU A 167 14.61 -17.83 -4.80
C GLU A 167 13.95 -18.74 -5.85
N ALA A 168 12.88 -19.44 -5.49
CA ALA A 168 12.15 -20.33 -6.39
C ALA A 168 11.50 -19.57 -7.56
N PHE A 169 10.95 -18.38 -7.28
CA PHE A 169 10.38 -17.51 -8.30
C PHE A 169 11.47 -17.05 -9.29
N THR A 170 12.62 -16.62 -8.76
CA THR A 170 13.76 -16.17 -9.57
C THR A 170 14.31 -17.29 -10.44
N GLU A 171 14.41 -18.51 -9.89
CA GLU A 171 14.82 -19.69 -10.68
C GLU A 171 13.84 -20.00 -11.82
N ALA A 172 12.54 -19.86 -11.56
CA ALA A 172 11.50 -20.19 -12.54
C ALA A 172 11.34 -19.13 -13.65
N TYR A 173 11.51 -17.85 -13.31
CA TYR A 173 11.17 -16.73 -14.21
C TYR A 173 12.39 -15.88 -14.65
N GLY A 174 13.57 -16.12 -14.06
CA GLY A 174 14.81 -15.41 -14.40
C GLY A 174 15.01 -14.07 -13.70
N GLU A 175 14.02 -13.59 -12.95
CA GLU A 175 14.06 -12.33 -12.19
C GLU A 175 13.22 -12.47 -10.90
N PRO A 176 13.53 -11.71 -9.84
CA PRO A 176 12.73 -11.73 -8.62
C PRO A 176 11.33 -11.14 -8.86
N PRO A 177 10.33 -11.44 -7.98
CA PRO A 177 9.01 -10.87 -8.10
C PRO A 177 9.07 -9.34 -7.96
N ALA A 178 8.63 -8.62 -8.99
CA ALA A 178 8.72 -7.16 -9.08
C ALA A 178 7.78 -6.41 -8.11
N SER A 179 6.88 -7.12 -7.43
CA SER A 179 5.85 -6.51 -6.57
C SER A 179 5.42 -7.48 -5.49
N VAL A 180 5.05 -6.94 -4.33
CA VAL A 180 4.46 -7.69 -3.21
C VAL A 180 3.18 -8.45 -3.59
N TRP A 181 2.48 -8.01 -4.63
CA TRP A 181 1.22 -8.65 -5.08
C TRP A 181 1.41 -10.09 -5.56
N TRP A 182 2.57 -10.44 -6.11
CA TRP A 182 2.93 -11.82 -6.45
C TRP A 182 3.02 -12.70 -5.22
N LEU A 183 3.68 -12.19 -4.19
CA LEU A 183 3.85 -12.89 -2.92
C LEU A 183 2.51 -13.06 -2.21
N LEU A 184 1.70 -12.01 -2.11
CA LEU A 184 0.37 -12.08 -1.48
C LEU A 184 -0.60 -13.00 -2.24
N ALA A 185 -0.51 -13.10 -3.57
CA ALA A 185 -1.30 -14.06 -4.33
C ALA A 185 -0.88 -15.51 -4.02
N ALA A 186 0.42 -15.79 -3.94
CA ALA A 186 0.94 -17.08 -3.52
C ALA A 186 0.55 -17.41 -2.08
N GLU A 187 0.62 -16.42 -1.15
CA GLU A 187 0.19 -16.60 0.23
C GLU A 187 -1.29 -16.97 0.34
N ALA A 188 -2.16 -16.28 -0.41
CA ALA A 188 -3.59 -16.61 -0.43
C ALA A 188 -3.83 -18.06 -0.91
N PHE A 189 -3.11 -18.50 -1.94
CA PHE A 189 -3.16 -19.89 -2.41
C PHE A 189 -2.68 -20.86 -1.34
N ASN A 190 -1.54 -20.57 -0.69
CA ASN A 190 -0.96 -21.41 0.34
C ASN A 190 -1.87 -21.55 1.57
N VAL A 191 -2.51 -20.46 2.00
CA VAL A 191 -3.48 -20.49 3.12
C VAL A 191 -4.65 -21.41 2.78
N ILE A 192 -5.21 -21.33 1.56
CA ILE A 192 -6.29 -22.22 1.13
C ILE A 192 -5.82 -23.67 1.06
N ALA A 193 -4.65 -23.93 0.48
CA ALA A 193 -4.08 -25.28 0.37
C ALA A 193 -3.81 -25.90 1.75
N TYR A 194 -3.24 -25.12 2.66
CA TYR A 194 -3.03 -25.53 4.04
C TYR A 194 -4.37 -25.86 4.75
N THR A 195 -5.38 -24.99 4.60
CA THR A 195 -6.70 -25.21 5.19
C THR A 195 -7.36 -26.49 4.67
N ILE A 196 -7.25 -26.79 3.37
CA ILE A 196 -7.73 -28.04 2.79
C ILE A 196 -6.98 -29.24 3.38
N GLN A 197 -5.69 -29.13 3.58
CA GLN A 197 -4.87 -30.20 4.14
C GLN A 197 -5.26 -30.49 5.62
N GLU A 198 -5.43 -29.45 6.43
CA GLU A 198 -5.81 -29.60 7.85
C GLU A 198 -7.23 -30.14 8.03
N THR A 199 -8.17 -29.67 7.20
CA THR A 199 -9.57 -30.09 7.30
C THR A 199 -9.89 -31.39 6.56
N GLY A 200 -9.07 -31.76 5.57
CA GLY A 200 -9.35 -32.86 4.65
C GLY A 200 -10.58 -32.61 3.76
N SER A 201 -11.02 -31.37 3.62
CA SER A 201 -12.24 -30.97 2.93
C SER A 201 -11.98 -29.90 1.87
N THR A 202 -12.81 -29.84 0.85
CA THR A 202 -12.92 -28.75 -0.12
C THR A 202 -14.27 -28.03 -0.04
N ASP A 203 -15.08 -28.38 0.95
CA ASP A 203 -16.34 -27.70 1.23
C ASP A 203 -16.08 -26.31 1.81
N THR A 204 -16.64 -25.28 1.17
CA THR A 204 -16.36 -23.87 1.52
C THR A 204 -16.85 -23.47 2.91
N GLU A 205 -17.91 -24.11 3.43
CA GLU A 205 -18.40 -23.87 4.80
C GLU A 205 -17.42 -24.44 5.84
N VAL A 206 -16.85 -25.63 5.57
CA VAL A 206 -15.84 -26.25 6.43
C VAL A 206 -14.54 -25.44 6.43
N LEU A 207 -14.11 -24.98 5.24
CA LEU A 207 -12.89 -24.14 5.14
C LEU A 207 -13.07 -22.80 5.86
N ALA A 208 -14.21 -22.13 5.68
CA ALA A 208 -14.50 -20.87 6.35
C ALA A 208 -14.54 -21.01 7.87
N ALA A 209 -15.21 -22.06 8.37
CA ALA A 209 -15.24 -22.34 9.81
C ALA A 209 -13.84 -22.54 10.38
N TYR A 210 -12.98 -23.31 9.72
CA TYR A 210 -11.60 -23.50 10.14
C TYR A 210 -10.80 -22.19 10.14
N LEU A 211 -10.94 -21.36 9.09
CA LEU A 211 -10.25 -20.07 9.00
C LEU A 211 -10.67 -19.08 10.10
N HIS A 212 -11.92 -19.11 10.54
CA HIS A 212 -12.42 -18.27 11.63
C HIS A 212 -12.02 -18.77 13.02
N GLU A 213 -12.04 -20.10 13.24
CA GLU A 213 -11.99 -20.67 14.59
C GLU A 213 -10.62 -21.24 14.96
N ASP A 214 -9.98 -21.95 14.03
CA ASP A 214 -8.81 -22.78 14.31
C ASP A 214 -7.51 -22.31 13.63
N PHE A 215 -7.61 -21.53 12.56
CA PHE A 215 -6.44 -21.05 11.81
C PHE A 215 -5.69 -20.00 12.61
N LYS A 216 -4.41 -20.27 12.91
CA LYS A 216 -3.52 -19.34 13.61
C LYS A 216 -2.05 -19.69 13.42
N ASP A 217 -1.21 -18.66 13.58
CA ASP A 217 0.24 -18.78 13.59
C ASP A 217 0.82 -19.49 12.35
N TYR A 218 0.15 -19.33 11.20
CA TYR A 218 0.62 -19.88 9.94
C TYR A 218 1.89 -19.14 9.48
N PRO A 219 2.98 -19.85 9.09
CA PRO A 219 4.22 -19.24 8.61
C PRO A 219 4.01 -18.70 7.17
N GLY A 220 3.46 -17.50 7.07
CA GLY A 220 3.13 -16.87 5.81
C GLY A 220 4.35 -16.27 5.11
N LEU A 221 4.22 -16.06 3.80
CA LEU A 221 5.27 -15.47 2.95
C LEU A 221 5.54 -13.99 3.30
N SER A 222 4.51 -13.25 3.69
CA SER A 222 4.63 -11.84 4.12
C SER A 222 4.79 -11.69 5.64
N GLY A 223 5.21 -12.74 6.31
CA GLY A 223 5.29 -12.87 7.75
C GLY A 223 4.16 -13.74 8.31
N PRO A 224 4.22 -14.11 9.59
CA PRO A 224 3.23 -14.98 10.21
C PRO A 224 1.80 -14.46 10.02
N VAL A 225 0.91 -15.31 9.52
CA VAL A 225 -0.54 -15.04 9.52
C VAL A 225 -1.07 -15.55 10.84
N ILE A 226 -1.16 -14.65 11.81
CA ILE A 226 -1.56 -14.99 13.19
C ILE A 226 -3.04 -15.36 13.33
N GLY A 227 -3.84 -15.09 12.29
CA GLY A 227 -5.25 -15.43 12.21
C GLY A 227 -6.03 -14.41 11.40
N PHE A 228 -7.34 -14.60 11.41
CA PHE A 228 -8.30 -13.67 10.84
C PHE A 228 -9.27 -13.21 11.93
N ASP A 229 -9.79 -12.01 11.81
CA ASP A 229 -10.85 -11.50 12.68
C ASP A 229 -12.22 -12.06 12.27
N GLU A 230 -13.27 -11.66 13.01
CA GLU A 230 -14.65 -12.07 12.73
C GLU A 230 -15.16 -11.69 11.33
N LYS A 231 -14.51 -10.74 10.69
CA LYS A 231 -14.85 -10.27 9.32
C LYS A 231 -14.04 -10.95 8.23
N GLY A 232 -13.05 -11.78 8.58
CA GLY A 232 -12.11 -12.40 7.65
C GLY A 232 -10.92 -11.50 7.28
N ASP A 233 -10.67 -10.42 8.03
CA ASP A 233 -9.49 -9.59 7.86
C ASP A 233 -8.29 -10.18 8.58
N ARG A 234 -7.13 -10.20 7.92
CA ARG A 234 -5.87 -10.64 8.53
C ARG A 234 -5.54 -9.80 9.76
N LEU A 235 -5.21 -10.45 10.84
CA LEU A 235 -4.69 -9.81 12.05
C LEU A 235 -3.26 -9.33 11.86
N GLY A 236 -2.90 -8.24 12.54
CA GLY A 236 -1.59 -7.60 12.43
C GLY A 236 -1.51 -6.59 11.31
N THR A 237 -0.34 -5.97 11.17
CA THR A 237 -0.04 -5.03 10.09
C THR A 237 1.45 -5.01 9.81
N ILE A 238 1.83 -4.94 8.55
CA ILE A 238 3.20 -4.68 8.11
C ILE A 238 3.12 -3.64 6.99
N HIS A 239 3.62 -2.44 7.25
CA HIS A 239 3.84 -1.43 6.22
C HIS A 239 5.28 -0.92 6.32
N ALA A 240 5.82 -0.48 5.21
CA ALA A 240 7.14 0.10 5.11
C ALA A 240 7.13 1.35 4.24
N LEU A 241 8.02 2.26 4.55
CA LEU A 241 8.26 3.46 3.77
C LEU A 241 9.42 3.21 2.81
N TYR A 242 9.19 3.50 1.56
CA TYR A 242 10.18 3.45 0.48
C TYR A 242 10.39 4.84 -0.09
N GLN A 243 11.52 5.03 -0.74
CA GLN A 243 11.81 6.22 -1.52
C GLN A 243 12.39 5.83 -2.88
N ILE A 244 12.04 6.58 -3.91
CA ILE A 244 12.66 6.42 -5.23
C ILE A 244 14.02 7.13 -5.20
N SER A 245 15.09 6.39 -5.47
CA SER A 245 16.46 6.90 -5.51
C SER A 245 16.72 7.77 -6.75
N GLU A 246 17.87 8.45 -6.79
CA GLU A 246 18.33 9.21 -7.97
C GLU A 246 18.58 8.33 -9.19
N GLU A 247 18.79 7.01 -9.00
CA GLU A 247 18.93 6.02 -10.07
C GLU A 247 17.58 5.45 -10.54
N GLY A 248 16.45 5.88 -9.95
CA GLY A 248 15.13 5.39 -10.31
C GLY A 248 14.80 4.02 -9.72
N VAL A 249 15.35 3.69 -8.58
CA VAL A 249 15.09 2.43 -7.87
C VAL A 249 14.24 2.69 -6.63
N ILE A 250 13.18 1.89 -6.43
CA ILE A 250 12.38 1.93 -5.21
C ILE A 250 13.18 1.23 -4.11
N THR A 251 13.64 1.99 -3.13
CA THR A 251 14.52 1.53 -2.05
C THR A 251 13.88 1.70 -0.69
N TYR A 252 14.13 0.73 0.20
CA TYR A 252 13.70 0.83 1.60
C TYR A 252 14.26 2.09 2.25
N TYR A 253 13.39 2.91 2.83
CA TYR A 253 13.82 4.11 3.51
C TYR A 253 14.25 3.79 4.94
N PRO A 254 15.45 4.19 5.41
CA PRO A 254 15.97 3.74 6.70
C PRO A 254 15.20 4.29 7.89
N GLU A 255 14.62 5.48 7.77
CA GLU A 255 13.84 6.11 8.83
C GLU A 255 12.36 5.72 8.68
N GLN A 256 11.95 4.67 9.39
CA GLN A 256 10.57 4.22 9.41
C GLN A 256 9.78 4.95 10.49
N PRO A 257 8.50 5.30 10.25
CA PRO A 257 7.66 5.82 11.31
C PRO A 257 7.54 4.79 12.44
N GLN A 258 7.56 5.27 13.69
CA GLN A 258 7.43 4.37 14.83
C GLN A 258 5.97 3.94 14.99
N PRO A 259 5.69 2.64 15.14
CA PRO A 259 4.33 2.19 15.38
C PRO A 259 3.84 2.80 16.70
N GLN A 260 2.63 3.38 16.67
CA GLN A 260 1.95 3.72 17.92
C GLN A 260 1.65 2.41 18.64
N ALA A 261 2.04 2.34 19.92
CA ALA A 261 1.68 1.19 20.75
C ALA A 261 0.14 1.04 20.71
N GLU A 262 -0.33 -0.12 20.30
CA GLU A 262 -1.75 -0.47 20.42
C GLU A 262 -2.09 -0.46 21.93
N GLU A 263 -2.93 0.52 22.38
CA GLU A 263 -3.51 0.52 23.73
C GLU A 263 -4.68 -0.47 23.83
#